data_07bbd6bb1308e79e7ba61b41ee0a7558
#
_entry.id   07bbd6bb1308e79e7ba61b41ee0a7558
#
_cell.length_a   1.000
_cell.length_b   1.000
_cell.length_c   1.000
_cell.angle_alpha   90.00
_cell.angle_beta   90.00
_cell.angle_gamma   90.00
#
_symmetry.space_group_name_H-M   'P 1'
#
loop_
_entity.id
_entity.type
_entity.pdbx_description
1 polymer ?
#
loop_
_entity_poly.entity_id
_entity_poly.type
_entity_poly.pdbx_seq_one_letter_code
_entity_poly.pdbx_strand_id
1 'polypeptide(L)'
;MLIIFFVLIVLSFYLMEKNYRKSIYYKLTKNNFFAVKLSKGRNGEYLTSKIIEKHALQSHRQLLNVYVPKRNSDELTEIDLLFIDRTGLYVIESKNYSGWIFGNETQQQWTQTMQNKKKYKFFNPIRQNATHIRAIQAFLELPDEAIHSVIVFSERCTLKKVEVTSENVHVIKREHLRRFIQTQKQTARQLFSQVDIQTIYNKLVPQMQVSNEIKKQHIQTIQQKYGK
;
A
#
# COMPACT_ATOMS: atom_id res chain seq x y z
N MET A 1 -30.52 17.84 25.43
CA MET A 1 -29.35 16.94 25.48
C MET A 1 -29.15 16.14 24.19
N LEU A 2 -30.15 15.40 23.70
CA LEU A 2 -30.07 14.62 22.42
C LEU A 2 -29.71 15.44 21.19
N ILE A 3 -30.29 16.64 21.00
CA ILE A 3 -30.00 17.52 19.85
C ILE A 3 -28.55 17.96 19.85
N ILE A 4 -27.99 18.36 20.98
CA ILE A 4 -26.58 18.77 21.12
C ILE A 4 -25.67 17.60 20.76
N PHE A 5 -25.96 16.40 21.25
CA PHE A 5 -25.20 15.18 20.93
C PHE A 5 -25.22 14.88 19.43
N PHE A 6 -26.39 14.99 18.80
CA PHE A 6 -26.52 14.80 17.35
C PHE A 6 -25.72 15.84 16.55
N VAL A 7 -25.78 17.12 16.93
CA VAL A 7 -24.99 18.18 16.30
C VAL A 7 -23.49 17.91 16.41
N LEU A 8 -23.01 17.46 17.58
CA LEU A 8 -21.60 17.12 17.78
C LEU A 8 -21.16 15.96 16.91
N ILE A 9 -22.00 14.93 16.72
CA ILE A 9 -21.72 13.82 15.80
C ILE A 9 -21.61 14.33 14.36
N VAL A 10 -22.58 15.11 13.89
CA VAL A 10 -22.56 15.66 12.52
C VAL A 10 -21.33 16.54 12.30
N LEU A 11 -21.01 17.40 13.25
CA LEU A 11 -19.82 18.25 13.20
C LEU A 11 -18.53 17.41 13.17
N SER A 12 -18.46 16.34 13.97
CA SER A 12 -17.31 15.42 13.96
C SER A 12 -17.13 14.77 12.58
N PHE A 13 -18.20 14.26 11.97
CA PHE A 13 -18.15 13.69 10.62
C PHE A 13 -17.74 14.73 9.57
N TYR A 14 -18.28 15.93 9.63
CA TYR A 14 -17.88 17.02 8.74
C TYR A 14 -16.39 17.35 8.86
N LEU A 15 -15.88 17.46 10.07
CA LEU A 15 -14.45 17.71 10.30
C LEU A 15 -13.56 16.56 9.81
N MET A 16 -14.01 15.31 10.00
CA MET A 16 -13.29 14.13 9.50
C MET A 16 -13.24 14.12 7.97
N GLU A 17 -14.36 14.39 7.29
CA GLU A 17 -14.41 14.48 5.85
C GLU A 17 -13.56 15.64 5.32
N LYS A 18 -13.63 16.82 5.94
CA LYS A 18 -12.82 17.98 5.60
C LYS A 18 -11.33 17.67 5.69
N ASN A 19 -10.88 16.99 6.75
CA ASN A 19 -9.50 16.56 6.91
C ASN A 19 -9.10 15.49 5.88
N TYR A 20 -9.99 14.54 5.57
CA TYR A 20 -9.78 13.55 4.54
C TYR A 20 -9.55 14.21 3.16
N ARG A 21 -10.38 15.19 2.78
CA ARG A 21 -10.25 15.92 1.50
C ARG A 21 -8.93 16.68 1.34
N LYS A 22 -8.24 17.01 2.43
CA LYS A 22 -6.91 17.64 2.41
C LYS A 22 -5.78 16.64 2.16
N SER A 23 -5.99 15.34 2.42
CA SER A 23 -4.96 14.30 2.32
C SER A 23 -4.46 14.09 0.89
N ILE A 24 -3.21 13.68 0.75
CA ILE A 24 -2.64 13.24 -0.53
C ILE A 24 -3.45 12.08 -1.10
N TYR A 25 -3.90 11.14 -0.27
CA TYR A 25 -4.76 10.04 -0.69
C TYR A 25 -5.99 10.52 -1.47
N TYR A 26 -6.75 11.46 -0.92
CA TYR A 26 -7.92 12.01 -1.62
C TYR A 26 -7.53 12.78 -2.90
N LYS A 27 -6.46 13.57 -2.84
CA LYS A 27 -6.00 14.35 -4.01
C LYS A 27 -5.64 13.45 -5.20
N LEU A 28 -5.07 12.28 -4.93
CA LEU A 28 -4.65 11.32 -5.96
C LEU A 28 -5.80 10.41 -6.41
N THR A 29 -6.61 9.88 -5.48
CA THR A 29 -7.62 8.84 -5.80
C THR A 29 -9.00 9.39 -6.08
N LYS A 30 -9.35 10.57 -5.56
CA LYS A 30 -10.71 11.16 -5.57
C LYS A 30 -11.79 10.25 -4.98
N ASN A 31 -11.42 9.22 -4.25
CA ASN A 31 -12.36 8.30 -3.64
C ASN A 31 -13.25 9.00 -2.61
N ASN A 32 -14.52 8.63 -2.55
CA ASN A 32 -15.46 9.16 -1.57
C ASN A 32 -15.07 8.73 -0.13
N PHE A 33 -15.22 9.63 0.84
CA PHE A 33 -14.86 9.41 2.25
C PHE A 33 -15.51 8.16 2.84
N PHE A 34 -16.83 8.01 2.68
CA PHE A 34 -17.56 6.87 3.21
C PHE A 34 -17.17 5.57 2.50
N ALA A 35 -16.99 5.60 1.19
CA ALA A 35 -16.53 4.44 0.43
C ALA A 35 -15.14 3.94 0.88
N VAL A 36 -14.25 4.86 1.28
CA VAL A 36 -12.94 4.51 1.84
C VAL A 36 -13.10 3.94 3.25
N LYS A 37 -13.89 4.58 4.11
CA LYS A 37 -14.07 4.14 5.51
C LYS A 37 -14.74 2.77 5.63
N LEU A 38 -15.67 2.44 4.74
CA LEU A 38 -16.39 1.16 4.72
C LEU A 38 -15.57 0.04 4.05
N SER A 39 -14.64 0.36 3.17
CA SER A 39 -13.78 -0.63 2.51
C SER A 39 -12.55 -0.93 3.36
N LYS A 40 -12.38 -2.20 3.78
CA LYS A 40 -11.19 -2.63 4.56
C LYS A 40 -9.89 -2.35 3.81
N GLY A 41 -9.81 -2.64 2.51
CA GLY A 41 -8.63 -2.40 1.67
C GLY A 41 -8.32 -0.90 1.58
N ARG A 42 -9.23 -0.12 0.99
CA ARG A 42 -9.05 1.33 0.78
C ARG A 42 -8.75 2.09 2.08
N ASN A 43 -9.37 1.69 3.19
CA ASN A 43 -9.07 2.31 4.48
C ASN A 43 -7.65 1.99 4.96
N GLY A 44 -7.15 0.77 4.68
CA GLY A 44 -5.77 0.38 4.94
C GLY A 44 -4.77 1.24 4.15
N GLU A 45 -4.98 1.37 2.85
CA GLU A 45 -4.18 2.21 1.95
C GLU A 45 -4.18 3.68 2.41
N TYR A 46 -5.37 4.25 2.69
CA TYR A 46 -5.51 5.62 3.20
C TYR A 46 -4.71 5.84 4.49
N LEU A 47 -4.81 4.94 5.46
CA LEU A 47 -4.10 5.07 6.73
C LEU A 47 -2.58 4.95 6.54
N THR A 48 -2.13 4.07 5.65
CA THR A 48 -0.72 3.91 5.27
C THR A 48 -0.19 5.16 4.58
N SER A 49 -0.91 5.66 3.56
CA SER A 49 -0.58 6.90 2.85
C SER A 49 -0.49 8.11 3.79
N LYS A 50 -1.42 8.21 4.76
CA LYS A 50 -1.43 9.30 5.75
C LYS A 50 -0.19 9.31 6.66
N ILE A 51 0.35 8.14 7.00
CA ILE A 51 1.60 8.07 7.77
C ILE A 51 2.77 8.56 6.93
N ILE A 52 2.86 8.14 5.67
CA ILE A 52 3.92 8.59 4.77
C ILE A 52 3.82 10.11 4.56
N GLU A 53 2.61 10.64 4.29
CA GLU A 53 2.37 12.08 4.13
C GLU A 53 2.86 12.89 5.33
N LYS A 54 2.63 12.40 6.55
CA LYS A 54 2.98 13.11 7.79
C LYS A 54 4.47 13.06 8.12
N HIS A 55 5.17 11.99 7.74
CA HIS A 55 6.53 11.70 8.24
C HIS A 55 7.60 11.67 7.15
N ALA A 56 7.21 11.69 5.89
CA ALA A 56 8.14 11.84 4.79
C ALA A 56 8.56 13.31 4.62
N LEU A 57 9.77 13.54 4.12
CA LEU A 57 10.27 14.89 3.81
C LEU A 57 9.62 15.44 2.55
N GLN A 58 9.75 16.75 2.30
CA GLN A 58 9.17 17.43 1.13
C GLN A 58 9.59 16.84 -0.23
N SER A 59 10.74 16.16 -0.27
CA SER A 59 11.26 15.50 -1.49
C SER A 59 10.57 14.19 -1.84
N HIS A 60 9.70 13.66 -0.98
CA HIS A 60 9.01 12.39 -1.25
C HIS A 60 7.90 12.57 -2.28
N ARG A 61 7.58 11.48 -2.96
CA ARG A 61 6.42 11.36 -3.84
C ARG A 61 5.66 10.08 -3.54
N GLN A 62 4.35 10.19 -3.43
CA GLN A 62 3.46 9.05 -3.28
C GLN A 62 2.60 8.90 -4.54
N LEU A 63 2.38 7.65 -4.94
CA LEU A 63 1.41 7.29 -5.98
C LEU A 63 0.56 6.13 -5.44
N LEU A 64 -0.71 6.11 -5.82
CA LEU A 64 -1.71 5.16 -5.33
C LEU A 64 -2.43 4.52 -6.51
N ASN A 65 -2.74 3.22 -6.38
CA ASN A 65 -3.45 2.47 -7.42
C ASN A 65 -2.78 2.61 -8.79
N VAL A 66 -1.48 2.28 -8.84
CA VAL A 66 -0.68 2.39 -10.07
C VAL A 66 -0.80 1.10 -10.86
N TYR A 67 -1.23 1.19 -12.11
CA TYR A 67 -1.41 0.06 -13.01
C TYR A 67 -0.26 -0.02 -14.01
N VAL A 68 0.54 -1.08 -13.93
CA VAL A 68 1.64 -1.31 -14.86
C VAL A 68 1.52 -2.68 -15.52
N PRO A 69 2.01 -2.84 -16.77
CA PRO A 69 2.04 -4.14 -17.44
C PRO A 69 2.89 -5.13 -16.65
N LYS A 70 2.40 -6.36 -16.51
CA LYS A 70 3.24 -7.44 -16.01
C LYS A 70 4.32 -7.77 -17.02
N ARG A 71 5.49 -8.14 -16.53
CA ARG A 71 6.58 -8.55 -17.40
C ARG A 71 6.14 -9.69 -18.33
N ASN A 72 6.34 -9.53 -19.64
CA ASN A 72 6.00 -10.50 -20.68
C ASN A 72 4.50 -10.88 -20.76
N SER A 73 3.61 -9.94 -20.47
CA SER A 73 2.15 -10.16 -20.51
C SER A 73 1.44 -8.82 -20.72
N ASP A 74 0.32 -8.86 -21.42
CA ASP A 74 -0.58 -7.70 -21.58
C ASP A 74 -1.45 -7.47 -20.32
N GLU A 75 -1.39 -8.38 -19.34
CA GLU A 75 -2.10 -8.21 -18.09
C GLU A 75 -1.47 -7.07 -17.26
N LEU A 76 -2.32 -6.24 -16.69
CA LEU A 76 -1.89 -5.22 -15.73
C LEU A 76 -1.80 -5.81 -14.32
N THR A 77 -0.94 -5.21 -13.52
CA THR A 77 -0.96 -5.36 -12.06
C THR A 77 -1.23 -4.01 -11.41
N GLU A 78 -2.09 -4.00 -10.40
CA GLU A 78 -2.36 -2.82 -9.58
C GLU A 78 -1.44 -2.84 -8.36
N ILE A 79 -0.73 -1.75 -8.15
CA ILE A 79 0.14 -1.53 -7.00
C ILE A 79 -0.56 -0.58 -6.04
N ASP A 80 -0.80 -1.01 -4.81
CA ASP A 80 -1.57 -0.26 -3.81
C ASP A 80 -0.97 1.13 -3.56
N LEU A 81 0.35 1.17 -3.28
CA LEU A 81 1.05 2.39 -2.97
C LEU A 81 2.53 2.30 -3.35
N LEU A 82 3.01 3.33 -4.04
CA LEU A 82 4.42 3.58 -4.28
C LEU A 82 4.87 4.81 -3.48
N PHE A 83 6.05 4.71 -2.88
CA PHE A 83 6.71 5.81 -2.20
C PHE A 83 8.12 5.97 -2.77
N ILE A 84 8.41 7.14 -3.35
CA ILE A 84 9.69 7.45 -3.98
C ILE A 84 10.45 8.39 -3.06
N ASP A 85 11.64 7.97 -2.62
CA ASP A 85 12.53 8.79 -1.81
C ASP A 85 13.97 8.70 -2.37
N ARG A 86 14.89 9.47 -1.84
CA ARG A 86 16.30 9.43 -2.22
C ARG A 86 16.94 8.06 -2.02
N THR A 87 16.43 7.28 -1.09
CA THR A 87 16.94 5.95 -0.76
C THR A 87 16.37 4.83 -1.63
N GLY A 88 15.44 5.14 -2.55
CA GLY A 88 14.87 4.18 -3.49
C GLY A 88 13.37 4.30 -3.70
N LEU A 89 12.83 3.34 -4.43
CA LEU A 89 11.40 3.15 -4.69
C LEU A 89 10.86 2.06 -3.77
N TYR A 90 9.93 2.43 -2.91
CA TYR A 90 9.25 1.52 -1.97
C TYR A 90 7.92 1.08 -2.56
N VAL A 91 7.82 -0.22 -2.88
CA VAL A 91 6.58 -0.86 -3.35
C VAL A 91 5.85 -1.40 -2.14
N ILE A 92 4.72 -0.79 -1.80
CA ILE A 92 4.01 -1.03 -0.54
C ILE A 92 2.70 -1.76 -0.81
N GLU A 93 2.58 -2.96 -0.25
CA GLU A 93 1.36 -3.77 -0.21
C GLU A 93 0.67 -3.61 1.14
N SER A 94 -0.57 -3.13 1.17
CA SER A 94 -1.30 -2.81 2.40
C SER A 94 -2.31 -3.91 2.78
N LYS A 95 -2.12 -4.55 3.93
CA LYS A 95 -3.00 -5.61 4.46
C LYS A 95 -3.73 -5.17 5.72
N ASN A 96 -4.99 -4.78 5.58
CA ASN A 96 -5.80 -4.28 6.69
C ASN A 96 -6.52 -5.43 7.45
N TYR A 97 -5.75 -6.42 7.90
CA TYR A 97 -6.21 -7.60 8.61
C TYR A 97 -6.24 -7.38 10.13
N SER A 98 -6.93 -8.30 10.84
CA SER A 98 -6.97 -8.40 12.31
C SER A 98 -6.60 -9.82 12.73
N GLY A 99 -6.50 -10.06 14.04
CA GLY A 99 -6.17 -11.39 14.59
C GLY A 99 -4.68 -11.72 14.45
N TRP A 100 -4.36 -13.00 14.37
CA TRP A 100 -2.98 -13.51 14.31
C TRP A 100 -2.60 -13.90 12.90
N ILE A 101 -1.44 -13.47 12.45
CA ILE A 101 -0.89 -13.74 11.11
C ILE A 101 0.28 -14.71 11.25
N PHE A 102 0.27 -15.77 10.42
CA PHE A 102 1.28 -16.78 10.32
C PHE A 102 1.67 -16.96 8.86
N GLY A 103 2.96 -17.08 8.59
CA GLY A 103 3.46 -17.37 7.25
C GLY A 103 4.97 -17.18 7.15
N ASN A 104 5.54 -17.62 6.05
CA ASN A 104 6.92 -17.35 5.70
C ASN A 104 7.04 -16.93 4.23
N GLU A 105 8.22 -16.50 3.86
CA GLU A 105 8.48 -15.95 2.54
C GLU A 105 8.21 -16.94 1.40
N THR A 106 8.49 -18.23 1.59
CA THR A 106 8.42 -19.25 0.53
C THR A 106 7.03 -19.87 0.33
N GLN A 107 6.16 -19.80 1.34
CA GLN A 107 4.80 -20.37 1.25
C GLN A 107 3.95 -19.67 0.19
N GLN A 108 3.06 -20.42 -0.47
CA GLN A 108 2.10 -19.84 -1.41
C GLN A 108 0.99 -19.05 -0.70
N GLN A 109 0.56 -19.52 0.47
CA GLN A 109 -0.51 -18.93 1.26
C GLN A 109 -0.09 -18.72 2.70
N TRP A 110 -0.55 -17.62 3.29
CA TRP A 110 -0.46 -17.32 4.70
C TRP A 110 -1.77 -17.62 5.42
N THR A 111 -1.73 -17.66 6.76
CA THR A 111 -2.90 -17.93 7.58
C THR A 111 -3.20 -16.76 8.49
N GLN A 112 -4.46 -16.32 8.47
CA GLN A 112 -5.06 -15.45 9.48
C GLN A 112 -5.87 -16.30 10.45
N THR A 113 -5.63 -16.16 11.76
CA THR A 113 -6.43 -16.81 12.82
C THR A 113 -7.14 -15.73 13.62
N MET A 114 -8.46 -15.83 13.72
CA MET A 114 -9.28 -14.92 14.49
C MET A 114 -9.33 -15.32 15.97
N GLN A 115 -9.80 -14.42 16.85
CA GLN A 115 -9.95 -14.70 18.28
C GLN A 115 -10.84 -15.92 18.56
N ASN A 116 -11.88 -16.15 17.76
CA ASN A 116 -12.75 -17.33 17.82
C ASN A 116 -12.12 -18.61 17.21
N LYS A 117 -10.79 -18.63 17.02
CA LYS A 117 -10.00 -19.71 16.45
C LYS A 117 -10.32 -20.05 14.98
N LYS A 118 -11.22 -19.35 14.30
CA LYS A 118 -11.45 -19.52 12.86
C LYS A 118 -10.19 -19.13 12.09
N LYS A 119 -9.82 -19.94 11.09
CA LYS A 119 -8.64 -19.76 10.25
C LYS A 119 -9.05 -19.45 8.82
N TYR A 120 -8.39 -18.47 8.22
CA TYR A 120 -8.56 -18.07 6.83
C TYR A 120 -7.21 -18.11 6.14
N LYS A 121 -7.18 -18.70 4.94
CA LYS A 121 -6.01 -18.66 4.07
C LYS A 121 -6.09 -17.45 3.16
N PHE A 122 -4.95 -16.83 2.88
CA PHE A 122 -4.84 -15.75 1.90
C PHE A 122 -3.51 -15.85 1.16
N PHE A 123 -3.46 -15.32 -0.05
CA PHE A 123 -2.26 -15.37 -0.86
C PHE A 123 -1.10 -14.65 -0.16
N ASN A 124 0.10 -15.21 -0.27
CA ASN A 124 1.30 -14.65 0.36
C ASN A 124 1.57 -13.23 -0.16
N PRO A 125 1.52 -12.20 0.70
CA PRO A 125 1.66 -10.81 0.27
C PRO A 125 3.08 -10.48 -0.21
N ILE A 126 4.09 -11.21 0.21
CA ILE A 126 5.47 -11.07 -0.31
C ILE A 126 5.50 -11.50 -1.78
N ARG A 127 4.89 -12.64 -2.12
CA ARG A 127 4.79 -13.13 -3.51
C ARG A 127 3.93 -12.22 -4.39
N GLN A 128 2.87 -11.66 -3.81
CA GLN A 128 2.05 -10.66 -4.49
C GLN A 128 2.91 -9.43 -4.83
N ASN A 129 3.57 -8.86 -3.83
CA ASN A 129 4.41 -7.68 -3.99
C ASN A 129 5.63 -7.93 -4.91
N ALA A 130 6.20 -9.14 -4.90
CA ALA A 130 7.24 -9.52 -5.85
C ALA A 130 6.75 -9.46 -7.31
N THR A 131 5.47 -9.72 -7.58
CA THR A 131 4.90 -9.53 -8.92
C THR A 131 4.80 -8.06 -9.29
N HIS A 132 4.40 -7.20 -8.35
CA HIS A 132 4.37 -5.75 -8.52
C HIS A 132 5.77 -5.19 -8.78
N ILE A 133 6.75 -5.65 -8.01
CA ILE A 133 8.16 -5.25 -8.17
C ILE A 133 8.70 -5.61 -9.55
N ARG A 134 8.52 -6.85 -10.00
CA ARG A 134 8.96 -7.26 -11.35
C ARG A 134 8.32 -6.40 -12.46
N ALA A 135 7.05 -6.04 -12.30
CA ALA A 135 6.35 -5.19 -13.26
C ALA A 135 6.90 -3.76 -13.26
N ILE A 136 7.02 -3.14 -12.08
CA ILE A 136 7.51 -1.77 -11.96
C ILE A 136 8.99 -1.64 -12.35
N GLN A 137 9.79 -2.64 -12.03
CA GLN A 137 11.19 -2.73 -12.41
C GLN A 137 11.38 -2.76 -13.93
N ALA A 138 10.61 -3.61 -14.62
CA ALA A 138 10.64 -3.68 -16.08
C ALA A 138 10.14 -2.37 -16.72
N PHE A 139 9.11 -1.72 -16.11
CA PHE A 139 8.53 -0.47 -16.61
C PHE A 139 9.47 0.74 -16.45
N LEU A 140 10.22 0.80 -15.36
CA LEU A 140 11.12 1.90 -15.03
C LEU A 140 12.58 1.64 -15.39
N GLU A 141 12.95 0.38 -15.69
CA GLU A 141 14.34 -0.06 -15.95
C GLU A 141 15.27 0.20 -14.76
N LEU A 142 14.75 0.01 -13.53
CA LEU A 142 15.50 0.23 -12.32
C LEU A 142 16.28 -1.04 -11.90
N PRO A 143 17.48 -0.88 -11.29
CA PRO A 143 18.23 -2.00 -10.73
C PRO A 143 17.56 -2.51 -9.43
N ASP A 144 17.85 -3.77 -9.07
CA ASP A 144 17.24 -4.47 -7.93
C ASP A 144 17.43 -3.73 -6.60
N GLU A 145 18.62 -3.18 -6.37
CA GLU A 145 18.97 -2.46 -5.16
C GLU A 145 18.20 -1.14 -4.95
N ALA A 146 17.59 -0.62 -6.02
CA ALA A 146 16.81 0.61 -5.95
C ALA A 146 15.34 0.38 -5.55
N ILE A 147 14.91 -0.89 -5.37
CA ILE A 147 13.50 -1.22 -5.12
C ILE A 147 13.37 -2.01 -3.82
N HIS A 148 12.51 -1.52 -2.92
CA HIS A 148 12.23 -2.12 -1.62
C HIS A 148 10.81 -2.68 -1.57
N SER A 149 10.67 -3.93 -1.13
CA SER A 149 9.39 -4.59 -0.88
C SER A 149 8.92 -4.30 0.55
N VAL A 150 7.76 -3.66 0.72
CA VAL A 150 7.22 -3.34 2.04
C VAL A 150 5.78 -3.83 2.17
N ILE A 151 5.57 -4.84 3.01
CA ILE A 151 4.24 -5.34 3.33
C ILE A 151 3.79 -4.73 4.66
N VAL A 152 2.73 -3.91 4.63
CA VAL A 152 2.25 -3.15 5.78
C VAL A 152 0.95 -3.76 6.30
N PHE A 153 1.03 -4.43 7.44
CA PHE A 153 -0.13 -4.95 8.14
C PHE A 153 -0.75 -3.91 9.09
N SER A 154 -2.08 -3.99 9.24
CA SER A 154 -2.83 -3.19 10.20
C SER A 154 -2.33 -3.41 11.64
N GLU A 155 -2.40 -2.38 12.46
CA GLU A 155 -2.17 -2.44 13.92
C GLU A 155 -3.11 -3.40 14.65
N ARG A 156 -4.25 -3.78 14.03
CA ARG A 156 -5.24 -4.69 14.61
C ARG A 156 -4.83 -6.17 14.55
N CYS A 157 -3.76 -6.51 13.84
CA CYS A 157 -3.23 -7.87 13.81
C CYS A 157 -1.96 -8.00 14.65
N THR A 158 -1.62 -9.25 14.97
CA THR A 158 -0.33 -9.63 15.54
C THR A 158 0.40 -10.52 14.55
N LEU A 159 1.61 -10.15 14.16
CA LEU A 159 2.51 -11.00 13.37
C LEU A 159 3.11 -12.04 14.32
N LYS A 160 2.44 -13.20 14.45
CA LYS A 160 2.78 -14.23 15.47
C LYS A 160 4.00 -15.05 15.07
N LYS A 161 4.00 -15.54 13.82
CA LYS A 161 5.12 -16.28 13.25
C LYS A 161 5.18 -15.89 11.77
N VAL A 162 6.02 -14.91 11.48
CA VAL A 162 6.29 -14.42 10.12
C VAL A 162 7.80 -14.44 9.93
N GLU A 163 8.26 -15.27 8.99
CA GLU A 163 9.68 -15.49 8.73
C GLU A 163 10.02 -14.93 7.35
N VAL A 164 10.96 -13.99 7.32
CA VAL A 164 11.46 -13.32 6.11
C VAL A 164 12.98 -13.41 6.13
N THR A 165 13.56 -13.85 5.03
CA THR A 165 15.01 -14.06 4.88
C THR A 165 15.67 -13.05 3.94
N SER A 166 14.91 -12.47 3.00
CA SER A 166 15.41 -11.49 2.03
C SER A 166 15.61 -10.11 2.67
N GLU A 167 16.77 -9.51 2.49
CA GLU A 167 17.15 -8.22 3.10
C GLU A 167 16.31 -7.04 2.59
N ASN A 168 15.87 -7.08 1.33
CA ASN A 168 15.08 -6.03 0.71
C ASN A 168 13.57 -6.21 0.89
N VAL A 169 13.12 -7.19 1.70
CA VAL A 169 11.72 -7.47 1.99
C VAL A 169 11.41 -7.16 3.46
N HIS A 170 10.49 -6.24 3.67
CA HIS A 170 10.10 -5.78 5.00
C HIS A 170 8.64 -6.08 5.27
N VAL A 171 8.35 -6.88 6.29
CA VAL A 171 6.99 -7.16 6.76
C VAL A 171 6.80 -6.48 8.10
N ILE A 172 6.03 -5.42 8.13
CA ILE A 172 5.89 -4.56 9.30
C ILE A 172 4.42 -4.28 9.65
N LYS A 173 4.17 -3.91 10.89
CA LYS A 173 2.89 -3.32 11.30
C LYS A 173 2.88 -1.83 10.96
N ARG A 174 1.71 -1.30 10.61
CA ARG A 174 1.55 0.11 10.21
C ARG A 174 2.03 1.10 11.28
N GLU A 175 1.91 0.77 12.55
CA GLU A 175 2.45 1.59 13.66
C GLU A 175 3.99 1.73 13.60
N HIS A 176 4.70 0.79 12.99
CA HIS A 176 6.16 0.84 12.81
C HIS A 176 6.61 1.53 11.52
N LEU A 177 5.69 1.86 10.60
CA LEU A 177 6.02 2.43 9.28
C LEU A 177 6.76 3.77 9.41
N ARG A 178 6.36 4.62 10.37
CA ARG A 178 7.07 5.87 10.65
C ARG A 178 8.54 5.63 10.98
N ARG A 179 8.80 4.72 11.93
CA ARG A 179 10.18 4.39 12.34
C ARG A 179 10.96 3.81 11.17
N PHE A 180 10.35 2.91 10.41
CA PHE A 180 10.96 2.32 9.21
C PHE A 180 11.42 3.42 8.23
N ILE A 181 10.54 4.36 7.84
CA ILE A 181 10.90 5.46 6.93
C ILE A 181 12.05 6.30 7.50
N GLN A 182 12.01 6.62 8.78
CA GLN A 182 13.06 7.41 9.43
C GLN A 182 14.41 6.68 9.44
N THR A 183 14.42 5.39 9.75
CA THR A 183 15.62 4.55 9.72
C THR A 183 16.21 4.49 8.31
N GLN A 184 15.39 4.20 7.28
CA GLN A 184 15.87 4.17 5.90
C GLN A 184 16.54 5.48 5.49
N LYS A 185 15.97 6.63 5.84
CA LYS A 185 16.56 7.95 5.56
C LYS A 185 17.91 8.20 6.22
N GLN A 186 18.14 7.61 7.38
CA GLN A 186 19.38 7.80 8.16
C GLN A 186 20.48 6.80 7.76
N THR A 187 20.11 5.57 7.40
CA THR A 187 21.07 4.47 7.27
C THR A 187 21.25 3.99 5.82
N ALA A 188 20.24 4.14 4.96
CA ALA A 188 20.34 3.67 3.59
C ALA A 188 21.11 4.64 2.69
N ARG A 189 21.81 4.06 1.71
CA ARG A 189 22.51 4.83 0.67
C ARG A 189 21.50 5.66 -0.14
N GLN A 190 21.87 6.88 -0.50
CA GLN A 190 21.10 7.68 -1.45
C GLN A 190 21.36 7.18 -2.86
N LEU A 191 20.29 6.77 -3.54
CA LEU A 191 20.30 6.20 -4.90
C LEU A 191 19.71 7.16 -5.93
N PHE A 192 18.77 8.03 -5.50
CA PHE A 192 18.07 8.96 -6.38
C PHE A 192 18.38 10.42 -6.04
N SER A 193 18.67 11.21 -7.07
CA SER A 193 18.66 12.66 -7.01
C SER A 193 17.20 13.19 -7.00
N GLN A 194 17.01 14.49 -6.81
CA GLN A 194 15.69 15.13 -6.97
C GLN A 194 15.16 15.03 -8.39
N VAL A 195 16.06 15.06 -9.39
CA VAL A 195 15.70 14.91 -10.80
C VAL A 195 15.19 13.50 -11.07
N ASP A 196 15.87 12.47 -10.54
CA ASP A 196 15.43 11.07 -10.68
C ASP A 196 14.06 10.85 -10.05
N ILE A 197 13.83 11.36 -8.82
CA ILE A 197 12.53 11.27 -8.15
C ILE A 197 11.43 11.91 -9.01
N GLN A 198 11.68 13.09 -9.57
CA GLN A 198 10.69 13.77 -10.40
C GLN A 198 10.45 13.03 -11.72
N THR A 199 11.50 12.48 -12.33
CA THR A 199 11.42 11.71 -13.58
C THR A 199 10.60 10.43 -13.36
N ILE A 200 10.91 9.66 -12.31
CA ILE A 200 10.17 8.46 -11.93
C ILE A 200 8.70 8.80 -11.66
N TYR A 201 8.44 9.86 -10.88
CA TYR A 201 7.09 10.32 -10.57
C TYR A 201 6.31 10.67 -11.84
N ASN A 202 6.88 11.47 -12.73
CA ASN A 202 6.23 11.89 -13.97
C ASN A 202 5.94 10.69 -14.91
N LYS A 203 6.82 9.68 -14.95
CA LYS A 203 6.63 8.46 -15.75
C LYS A 203 5.47 7.60 -15.19
N LEU A 204 5.24 7.64 -13.87
CA LEU A 204 4.23 6.82 -13.19
C LEU A 204 2.85 7.49 -13.05
N VAL A 205 2.77 8.82 -13.02
CA VAL A 205 1.50 9.54 -12.85
C VAL A 205 0.43 9.12 -13.88
N PRO A 206 0.73 8.96 -15.17
CA PRO A 206 -0.26 8.49 -16.14
C PRO A 206 -0.81 7.09 -15.82
N GLN A 207 -0.01 6.24 -15.15
CA GLN A 207 -0.38 4.87 -14.79
C GLN A 207 -1.40 4.80 -13.64
N MET A 208 -1.73 5.91 -12.99
CA MET A 208 -2.84 6.03 -12.04
C MET A 208 -4.18 6.30 -12.73
N GLN A 209 -4.16 6.77 -13.97
CA GLN A 209 -5.32 7.28 -14.70
C GLN A 209 -5.85 6.25 -15.71
N VAL A 210 -5.97 4.99 -15.30
CA VAL A 210 -6.59 3.96 -16.14
C VAL A 210 -8.11 4.08 -16.14
N SER A 211 -8.73 3.68 -17.26
CA SER A 211 -10.19 3.74 -17.41
C SER A 211 -10.92 2.84 -16.40
N ASN A 212 -12.21 3.13 -16.17
CA ASN A 212 -13.02 2.29 -15.29
C ASN A 212 -13.22 0.86 -15.85
N GLU A 213 -13.17 0.70 -17.16
CA GLU A 213 -13.22 -0.60 -17.86
C GLU A 213 -12.02 -1.44 -17.49
N ILE A 214 -10.80 -0.88 -17.55
CA ILE A 214 -9.55 -1.54 -17.17
C ILE A 214 -9.60 -1.96 -15.69
N LYS A 215 -10.06 -1.08 -14.79
CA LYS A 215 -10.22 -1.40 -13.37
C LYS A 215 -11.19 -2.56 -13.13
N LYS A 216 -12.33 -2.58 -13.84
CA LYS A 216 -13.30 -3.67 -13.75
C LYS A 216 -12.74 -5.00 -14.27
N GLN A 217 -12.07 -4.98 -15.42
CA GLN A 217 -11.42 -6.17 -15.98
C GLN A 217 -10.36 -6.73 -15.03
N HIS A 218 -9.54 -5.87 -14.44
CA HIS A 218 -8.53 -6.27 -13.46
C HIS A 218 -9.17 -6.95 -12.24
N ILE A 219 -10.24 -6.37 -11.68
CA ILE A 219 -10.99 -6.97 -10.55
C ILE A 219 -11.56 -8.33 -10.94
N GLN A 220 -12.17 -8.47 -12.13
CA GLN A 220 -12.70 -9.73 -12.61
C GLN A 220 -11.61 -10.80 -12.77
N THR A 221 -10.46 -10.44 -13.33
CA THR A 221 -9.32 -11.36 -13.48
C THR A 221 -8.82 -11.85 -12.12
N ILE A 222 -8.74 -10.95 -11.11
CA ILE A 222 -8.35 -11.33 -9.75
C ILE A 222 -9.40 -12.28 -9.13
N GLN A 223 -10.69 -11.97 -9.29
CA GLN A 223 -11.77 -12.82 -8.77
C GLN A 223 -11.76 -14.20 -9.39
N GLN A 224 -11.52 -14.33 -10.70
CA GLN A 224 -11.39 -15.61 -11.39
C GLN A 224 -10.17 -16.41 -10.93
N LYS A 225 -9.02 -15.75 -10.70
CA LYS A 225 -7.78 -16.44 -10.29
C LYS A 225 -7.76 -16.82 -8.81
N TYR A 226 -8.36 -16.02 -7.93
CA TYR A 226 -8.21 -16.13 -6.49
C TYR A 226 -9.53 -16.07 -5.70
N GLY A 227 -10.65 -15.78 -6.35
CA GLY A 227 -11.97 -15.77 -5.75
C GLY A 227 -12.50 -17.20 -5.59
N LYS A 228 -12.79 -17.57 -4.36
CA LYS A 228 -13.71 -18.65 -4.01
C LYS A 228 -14.97 -18.04 -3.48
#